data_2ecb329b50b7e05e8068ef65612fa751
#
_entry.id   2ecb329b50b7e05e8068ef65612fa751
#
_cell.length_a   1.000
_cell.length_b   1.000
_cell.length_c   1.000
_cell.angle_alpha   90.00
_cell.angle_beta   90.00
_cell.angle_gamma   90.00
#
_symmetry.space_group_name_H-M   'P 1'
#
loop_
_entity.id
_entity.type
_entity.pdbx_description
1 polymer ?
#
loop_
_entity_poly.entity_id
_entity_poly.type
_entity_poly.pdbx_seq_one_letter_code
_entity_poly.pdbx_strand_id
1 'polypeptide(L)'
;MTTPRTAKVRPDRLAIRPLDLDADAGLVHGWVTHPKSAFWLMQELSVDEVRGEYASIADHPHHDAFIGLYEDSPAFLMERYDPAHVELVGLYDPEPGDVGMHFLCAPTDTPLHGFTRAVIFAVMEYLFADPDTVRVVVEPDVRNAAVHALNEAVGFEIARKIAKPEKEAYLSVCTRDAFEAAKKAATVQAGDDTKEQAPR
;
A
#
# COMPACT_ATOMS: atom_id res chain seq x y z
N MET A 1 21.89 -14.89 -27.89
CA MET A 1 21.66 -13.96 -26.77
C MET A 1 20.23 -14.18 -26.32
N THR A 2 20.02 -14.86 -25.19
CA THR A 2 18.69 -15.16 -24.64
C THR A 2 18.22 -13.91 -23.90
N THR A 3 17.11 -13.31 -24.37
CA THR A 3 16.46 -12.20 -23.66
C THR A 3 16.13 -12.65 -22.24
N PRO A 4 16.52 -11.92 -21.18
CA PRO A 4 16.16 -12.33 -19.83
C PRO A 4 14.62 -12.33 -19.71
N ARG A 5 14.03 -13.48 -19.41
CA ARG A 5 12.61 -13.58 -19.08
C ARG A 5 12.41 -12.75 -17.81
N THR A 6 11.72 -11.63 -17.93
CA THR A 6 11.30 -10.84 -16.76
C THR A 6 10.45 -11.73 -15.90
N ALA A 7 10.92 -12.05 -14.69
CA ALA A 7 10.16 -12.85 -13.75
C ALA A 7 8.84 -12.14 -13.43
N LYS A 8 7.72 -12.86 -13.55
CA LYS A 8 6.39 -12.33 -13.15
C LYS A 8 6.21 -12.53 -11.66
N VAL A 9 5.64 -11.52 -11.01
CA VAL A 9 5.24 -11.64 -9.60
C VAL A 9 4.21 -12.76 -9.42
N ARG A 10 4.29 -13.44 -8.27
CA ARG A 10 3.38 -14.50 -7.86
C ARG A 10 2.55 -13.99 -6.67
N PRO A 11 1.29 -13.55 -6.87
CA PRO A 11 0.46 -13.01 -5.79
C PRO A 11 0.26 -13.99 -4.62
N ASP A 12 0.22 -15.30 -4.90
CA ASP A 12 0.11 -16.38 -3.91
C ASP A 12 1.33 -16.50 -2.98
N ARG A 13 2.39 -15.73 -3.22
CA ARG A 13 3.61 -15.66 -2.41
C ARG A 13 3.73 -14.38 -1.58
N LEU A 14 2.70 -13.55 -1.59
CA LEU A 14 2.62 -12.39 -0.71
C LEU A 14 2.03 -12.80 0.65
N ALA A 15 2.61 -12.27 1.72
CA ALA A 15 2.12 -12.43 3.08
C ALA A 15 2.30 -11.13 3.87
N ILE A 16 1.56 -10.96 4.95
CA ILE A 16 1.60 -9.75 5.80
C ILE A 16 1.73 -10.23 7.25
N ARG A 17 2.65 -9.62 7.99
CA ARG A 17 2.83 -9.83 9.44
C ARG A 17 2.94 -8.51 10.18
N PRO A 18 2.62 -8.45 11.47
CA PRO A 18 2.91 -7.27 12.28
C PRO A 18 4.40 -6.87 12.17
N LEU A 19 4.66 -5.57 12.26
CA LEU A 19 6.01 -5.04 12.34
C LEU A 19 6.60 -5.38 13.71
N ASP A 20 7.85 -5.86 13.72
CA ASP A 20 8.66 -6.08 14.92
C ASP A 20 9.74 -5.01 14.99
N LEU A 21 9.61 -4.06 15.93
CA LEU A 21 10.52 -2.93 16.05
C LEU A 21 11.97 -3.34 16.28
N ASP A 22 12.22 -4.46 16.97
CA ASP A 22 13.57 -4.91 17.26
C ASP A 22 14.24 -5.53 16.03
N ALA A 23 13.47 -6.25 15.24
CA ALA A 23 13.95 -6.90 14.03
C ALA A 23 13.92 -6.00 12.79
N ASP A 24 12.91 -5.11 12.67
CA ASP A 24 12.59 -4.46 11.40
C ASP A 24 13.01 -2.97 11.34
N ALA A 25 13.31 -2.29 12.45
CA ALA A 25 13.54 -0.84 12.45
C ALA A 25 14.64 -0.39 11.46
N GLY A 26 15.75 -1.10 11.38
CA GLY A 26 16.83 -0.80 10.44
C GLY A 26 16.42 -1.04 8.98
N LEU A 27 15.60 -2.06 8.73
CA LEU A 27 15.05 -2.36 7.41
C LEU A 27 14.08 -1.26 6.97
N VAL A 28 13.13 -0.90 7.82
CA VAL A 28 12.13 0.15 7.56
C VAL A 28 12.82 1.49 7.32
N HIS A 29 13.80 1.85 8.15
CA HIS A 29 14.63 3.04 7.93
C HIS A 29 15.19 3.07 6.50
N GLY A 30 15.85 1.99 6.06
CA GLY A 30 16.42 1.92 4.71
C GLY A 30 15.37 2.08 3.59
N TRP A 31 14.10 1.77 3.86
CA TRP A 31 13.02 1.93 2.88
C TRP A 31 12.43 3.34 2.89
N VAL A 32 12.08 3.88 4.06
CA VAL A 32 11.38 5.17 4.17
C VAL A 32 12.30 6.36 3.89
N THR A 33 13.61 6.23 4.14
CA THR A 33 14.62 7.26 3.82
C THR A 33 15.16 7.19 2.39
N HIS A 34 14.82 6.13 1.63
CA HIS A 34 15.30 5.98 0.28
C HIS A 34 14.74 7.08 -0.66
N PRO A 35 15.51 7.62 -1.62
CA PRO A 35 15.03 8.67 -2.54
C PRO A 35 13.77 8.31 -3.32
N LYS A 36 13.53 7.03 -3.64
CA LYS A 36 12.30 6.55 -4.29
C LYS A 36 11.06 6.67 -3.40
N SER A 37 11.22 6.85 -2.09
CA SER A 37 10.17 6.95 -1.08
C SER A 37 9.85 8.41 -0.72
N ALA A 38 10.12 9.38 -1.60
CA ALA A 38 10.02 10.81 -1.33
C ALA A 38 8.64 11.24 -0.80
N PHE A 39 7.57 10.57 -1.20
CA PHE A 39 6.21 10.85 -0.72
C PHE A 39 5.91 10.28 0.68
N TRP A 40 6.86 9.52 1.28
CA TRP A 40 6.77 9.06 2.67
C TRP A 40 7.23 10.12 3.68
N LEU A 41 7.97 11.13 3.21
CA LEU A 41 8.40 12.33 3.95
C LEU A 41 9.34 12.04 5.16
N MET A 42 10.11 10.95 5.11
CA MET A 42 11.03 10.54 6.17
C MET A 42 12.51 10.50 5.72
N GLN A 43 12.88 11.16 4.60
CA GLN A 43 14.21 11.02 3.97
C GLN A 43 15.37 11.42 4.87
N GLU A 44 15.16 12.38 5.77
CA GLU A 44 16.21 12.96 6.62
C GLU A 44 16.26 12.33 8.03
N LEU A 45 15.36 11.38 8.34
CA LEU A 45 15.29 10.79 9.67
C LEU A 45 16.42 9.77 9.89
N SER A 46 16.99 9.75 11.08
CA SER A 46 17.89 8.71 11.56
C SER A 46 17.15 7.40 11.86
N VAL A 47 17.89 6.31 12.05
CA VAL A 47 17.31 5.00 12.44
C VAL A 47 16.55 5.12 13.76
N ASP A 48 17.06 5.86 14.73
CA ASP A 48 16.43 6.02 16.05
C ASP A 48 15.14 6.86 15.95
N GLU A 49 15.11 7.88 15.09
CA GLU A 49 13.90 8.67 14.84
C GLU A 49 12.83 7.83 14.13
N VAL A 50 13.18 7.08 13.08
CA VAL A 50 12.24 6.15 12.42
C VAL A 50 11.74 5.09 13.41
N ARG A 51 12.62 4.53 14.25
CA ARG A 51 12.22 3.60 15.31
C ARG A 51 11.22 4.26 16.28
N GLY A 52 11.44 5.52 16.64
CA GLY A 52 10.55 6.29 17.52
C GLY A 52 9.17 6.51 16.89
N GLU A 53 9.12 6.84 15.60
CA GLU A 53 7.84 6.98 14.86
C GLU A 53 7.04 5.66 14.87
N TYR A 54 7.67 4.53 14.53
CA TYR A 54 6.99 3.23 14.53
C TYR A 54 6.69 2.68 15.93
N ALA A 55 7.46 3.09 16.95
CA ALA A 55 7.09 2.82 18.35
C ALA A 55 5.82 3.59 18.74
N SER A 56 5.69 4.84 18.32
CA SER A 56 4.47 5.63 18.55
C SER A 56 3.25 5.02 17.86
N ILE A 57 3.42 4.46 16.64
CA ILE A 57 2.38 3.71 15.95
C ILE A 57 2.00 2.46 16.75
N ALA A 58 2.99 1.67 17.22
CA ALA A 58 2.75 0.44 17.97
C ALA A 58 2.02 0.67 19.32
N ASP A 59 2.23 1.83 19.93
CA ASP A 59 1.56 2.23 21.19
C ASP A 59 0.18 2.85 20.94
N HIS A 60 -0.16 3.18 19.68
CA HIS A 60 -1.41 3.87 19.35
C HIS A 60 -2.56 2.87 19.16
N PRO A 61 -3.70 3.01 19.89
CA PRO A 61 -4.79 2.02 19.83
C PRO A 61 -5.54 1.98 18.49
N HIS A 62 -5.31 2.93 17.61
CA HIS A 62 -6.00 3.09 16.31
C HIS A 62 -5.05 3.12 15.12
N HIS A 63 -3.81 2.65 15.29
CA HIS A 63 -2.82 2.64 14.22
C HIS A 63 -1.93 1.40 14.32
N ASP A 64 -1.80 0.66 13.25
CA ASP A 64 -0.98 -0.55 13.17
C ASP A 64 0.00 -0.48 12.00
N ALA A 65 1.19 -1.04 12.18
CA ALA A 65 2.19 -1.19 11.12
C ALA A 65 2.52 -2.66 10.86
N PHE A 66 2.79 -3.00 9.61
CA PHE A 66 3.01 -4.36 9.13
C PHE A 66 4.18 -4.43 8.15
N ILE A 67 4.88 -5.55 8.15
CA ILE A 67 5.83 -5.93 7.11
C ILE A 67 5.16 -6.92 6.16
N GLY A 68 5.15 -6.55 4.89
CA GLY A 68 4.76 -7.45 3.83
C GLY A 68 5.94 -8.27 3.32
N LEU A 69 5.70 -9.54 3.07
CA LEU A 69 6.68 -10.51 2.60
C LEU A 69 6.36 -10.91 1.16
N TYR A 70 7.40 -11.17 0.38
CA TYR A 70 7.32 -11.85 -0.91
C TYR A 70 8.32 -13.00 -0.92
N GLU A 71 7.84 -14.24 -1.11
CA GLU A 71 8.67 -15.45 -1.00
C GLU A 71 9.47 -15.48 0.32
N ASP A 72 8.77 -15.20 1.44
CA ASP A 72 9.29 -15.16 2.81
C ASP A 72 10.32 -14.03 3.09
N SER A 73 10.60 -13.18 2.11
CA SER A 73 11.51 -12.03 2.28
C SER A 73 10.74 -10.73 2.44
N PRO A 74 11.14 -9.81 3.36
CA PRO A 74 10.54 -8.51 3.50
C PRO A 74 10.58 -7.72 2.18
N ALA A 75 9.42 -7.18 1.76
CA ALA A 75 9.26 -6.61 0.42
C ALA A 75 8.39 -5.35 0.36
N PHE A 76 7.61 -5.07 1.38
CA PHE A 76 6.83 -3.84 1.49
C PHE A 76 6.45 -3.54 2.95
N LEU A 77 6.14 -2.28 3.21
CA LEU A 77 5.61 -1.76 4.45
C LEU A 77 4.14 -1.43 4.24
N MET A 78 3.31 -1.65 5.25
CA MET A 78 1.90 -1.28 5.24
C MET A 78 1.54 -0.70 6.61
N GLU A 79 0.72 0.34 6.62
CA GLU A 79 0.08 0.89 7.81
C GLU A 79 -1.44 0.81 7.63
N ARG A 80 -2.13 0.54 8.74
CA ARG A 80 -3.59 0.56 8.84
C ARG A 80 -3.99 1.47 9.99
N TYR A 81 -4.94 2.36 9.79
CA TYR A 81 -5.38 3.28 10.83
C TYR A 81 -6.90 3.52 10.79
N ASP A 82 -7.44 3.97 11.92
CA ASP A 82 -8.79 4.49 12.02
C ASP A 82 -8.79 5.99 11.65
N PRO A 83 -9.40 6.39 10.53
CA PRO A 83 -9.38 7.78 10.06
C PRO A 83 -10.12 8.77 10.98
N ALA A 84 -10.91 8.29 11.95
CA ALA A 84 -11.51 9.13 12.98
C ALA A 84 -10.51 9.60 14.05
N HIS A 85 -9.38 8.89 14.20
CA HIS A 85 -8.41 9.12 15.27
C HIS A 85 -7.01 9.46 14.76
N VAL A 86 -6.70 9.11 13.52
CA VAL A 86 -5.36 9.26 12.93
C VAL A 86 -5.46 9.86 11.52
N GLU A 87 -4.45 10.61 11.09
CA GLU A 87 -4.22 11.14 9.74
C GLU A 87 -5.28 12.10 9.19
N LEU A 88 -6.56 11.78 9.31
CA LEU A 88 -7.66 12.52 8.68
C LEU A 88 -8.53 13.28 9.66
N VAL A 89 -8.14 13.39 10.93
CA VAL A 89 -8.88 14.11 11.98
C VAL A 89 -9.11 15.55 11.58
N GLY A 90 -10.40 15.96 11.54
CA GLY A 90 -10.81 17.31 11.14
C GLY A 90 -10.75 17.58 9.63
N LEU A 91 -10.29 16.64 8.82
CA LEU A 91 -10.22 16.74 7.37
C LEU A 91 -11.23 15.85 6.65
N TYR A 92 -11.78 14.88 7.35
CA TYR A 92 -12.72 13.90 6.84
C TYR A 92 -13.76 13.57 7.93
N ASP A 93 -14.99 13.30 7.55
CA ASP A 93 -16.04 12.79 8.44
C ASP A 93 -16.15 11.28 8.23
N PRO A 94 -15.49 10.45 9.06
CA PRO A 94 -15.47 9.01 8.88
C PRO A 94 -16.83 8.39 9.12
N GLU A 95 -17.16 7.35 8.35
CA GLU A 95 -18.31 6.49 8.59
C GLU A 95 -17.88 5.21 9.31
N PRO A 96 -18.79 4.54 10.04
CA PRO A 96 -18.48 3.26 10.66
C PRO A 96 -17.96 2.24 9.63
N GLY A 97 -16.82 1.62 9.94
CA GLY A 97 -16.17 0.65 9.05
C GLY A 97 -15.22 1.26 8.02
N ASP A 98 -14.90 2.56 8.14
CA ASP A 98 -13.81 3.16 7.38
C ASP A 98 -12.46 2.75 7.97
N VAL A 99 -11.54 2.38 7.09
CA VAL A 99 -10.15 2.04 7.43
C VAL A 99 -9.21 2.83 6.53
N GLY A 100 -8.28 3.55 7.12
CA GLY A 100 -7.20 4.22 6.39
C GLY A 100 -6.01 3.27 6.15
N MET A 101 -5.24 3.51 5.07
CA MET A 101 -4.02 2.73 4.83
C MET A 101 -2.94 3.54 4.11
N HIS A 102 -1.68 3.21 4.43
CA HIS A 102 -0.53 3.56 3.63
C HIS A 102 0.23 2.29 3.25
N PHE A 103 0.93 2.29 2.12
CA PHE A 103 1.88 1.22 1.81
C PHE A 103 3.06 1.75 0.99
N LEU A 104 4.20 1.09 1.13
CA LEU A 104 5.46 1.40 0.46
C LEU A 104 6.12 0.09 0.03
N CYS A 105 6.34 -0.11 -1.28
CA CYS A 105 7.17 -1.21 -1.75
C CYS A 105 8.65 -0.93 -1.47
N ALA A 106 9.37 -1.93 -0.98
CA ALA A 106 10.80 -1.85 -0.73
C ALA A 106 11.56 -1.38 -1.98
N PRO A 107 12.49 -0.45 -1.84
CA PRO A 107 13.40 -0.10 -2.93
C PRO A 107 14.19 -1.32 -3.39
N THR A 108 14.35 -1.49 -4.71
CA THR A 108 15.09 -2.61 -5.29
C THR A 108 15.78 -2.21 -6.58
N ASP A 109 16.91 -2.83 -6.88
CA ASP A 109 17.62 -2.72 -8.16
C ASP A 109 17.15 -3.78 -9.17
N THR A 110 16.37 -4.76 -8.73
CA THR A 110 15.82 -5.84 -9.55
C THR A 110 14.29 -5.85 -9.49
N PRO A 111 13.60 -4.83 -10.06
CA PRO A 111 12.16 -4.72 -9.98
C PRO A 111 11.46 -5.87 -10.71
N LEU A 112 10.46 -6.46 -10.07
CA LEU A 112 9.57 -7.43 -10.70
C LEU A 112 8.42 -6.68 -11.39
N HIS A 113 8.16 -7.02 -12.65
CA HIS A 113 7.05 -6.41 -13.38
C HIS A 113 5.70 -6.73 -12.71
N GLY A 114 4.92 -5.68 -12.44
CA GLY A 114 3.60 -5.81 -11.81
C GLY A 114 3.64 -5.99 -10.29
N PHE A 115 4.82 -5.90 -9.63
CA PHE A 115 4.95 -6.14 -8.19
C PHE A 115 4.09 -5.18 -7.37
N THR A 116 4.21 -3.88 -7.57
CA THR A 116 3.45 -2.87 -6.81
C THR A 116 1.94 -3.05 -6.99
N ARG A 117 1.50 -3.44 -8.21
CA ARG A 117 0.10 -3.77 -8.46
C ARG A 117 -0.34 -5.01 -7.66
N ALA A 118 0.47 -6.06 -7.61
CA ALA A 118 0.16 -7.25 -6.81
C ALA A 118 0.11 -6.92 -5.31
N VAL A 119 1.02 -6.06 -4.84
CA VAL A 119 1.05 -5.62 -3.43
C VAL A 119 -0.23 -4.86 -3.06
N ILE A 120 -0.67 -3.87 -3.86
CA ILE A 120 -1.90 -3.13 -3.50
C ILE A 120 -3.13 -4.05 -3.49
N PHE A 121 -3.25 -5.02 -4.41
CA PHE A 121 -4.32 -6.02 -4.34
C PHE A 121 -4.25 -6.85 -3.06
N ALA A 122 -3.07 -7.32 -2.66
CA ALA A 122 -2.89 -8.10 -1.44
C ALA A 122 -3.20 -7.28 -0.16
N VAL A 123 -2.80 -6.00 -0.14
CA VAL A 123 -3.14 -5.07 0.95
C VAL A 123 -4.65 -4.88 1.04
N MET A 124 -5.33 -4.63 -0.07
CA MET A 124 -6.77 -4.46 -0.09
C MET A 124 -7.52 -5.76 0.31
N GLU A 125 -7.03 -6.93 -0.12
CA GLU A 125 -7.56 -8.22 0.34
C GLU A 125 -7.40 -8.41 1.84
N TYR A 126 -6.24 -8.05 2.39
CA TYR A 126 -5.98 -8.10 3.82
C TYR A 126 -6.93 -7.20 4.61
N LEU A 127 -7.13 -5.95 4.18
CA LEU A 127 -8.02 -5.00 4.84
C LEU A 127 -9.49 -5.44 4.76
N PHE A 128 -9.95 -5.91 3.61
CA PHE A 128 -11.31 -6.39 3.42
C PHE A 128 -11.53 -7.84 3.92
N ALA A 129 -10.51 -8.54 4.40
CA ALA A 129 -10.71 -9.82 5.10
C ALA A 129 -11.45 -9.62 6.44
N ASP A 130 -11.32 -8.45 7.05
CA ASP A 130 -12.15 -8.04 8.18
C ASP A 130 -13.57 -7.71 7.68
N PRO A 131 -14.62 -8.42 8.13
CA PRO A 131 -15.99 -8.15 7.72
C PRO A 131 -16.49 -6.77 8.14
N ASP A 132 -15.93 -6.17 9.18
CA ASP A 132 -16.30 -4.85 9.68
C ASP A 132 -15.69 -3.71 8.84
N THR A 133 -14.71 -3.99 7.99
CA THR A 133 -14.19 -3.02 7.02
C THR A 133 -15.19 -2.83 5.88
N VAL A 134 -15.82 -1.65 5.83
CA VAL A 134 -16.81 -1.27 4.82
C VAL A 134 -16.15 -0.53 3.65
N ARG A 135 -15.24 0.41 3.97
CA ARG A 135 -14.52 1.21 2.99
C ARG A 135 -13.05 1.35 3.39
N VAL A 136 -12.19 1.44 2.40
CA VAL A 136 -10.78 1.86 2.58
C VAL A 136 -10.63 3.28 2.10
N VAL A 137 -9.94 4.12 2.88
CA VAL A 137 -9.75 5.55 2.64
C VAL A 137 -8.26 5.84 2.53
N VAL A 138 -7.87 6.66 1.56
CA VAL A 138 -6.47 7.07 1.35
C VAL A 138 -6.38 8.55 0.96
N GLU A 139 -5.22 9.17 1.21
CA GLU A 139 -4.98 10.58 0.89
C GLU A 139 -3.59 10.82 0.26
N PRO A 140 -3.30 10.22 -0.89
CA PRO A 140 -2.03 10.41 -1.58
C PRO A 140 -1.85 11.86 -2.04
N ASP A 141 -0.59 12.31 -2.03
CA ASP A 141 -0.20 13.61 -2.58
C ASP A 141 -0.71 13.78 -4.02
N VAL A 142 -1.28 14.94 -4.34
CA VAL A 142 -1.82 15.24 -5.68
C VAL A 142 -0.78 15.06 -6.81
N ARG A 143 0.52 15.15 -6.49
CA ARG A 143 1.64 15.01 -7.42
C ARG A 143 2.01 13.55 -7.68
N ASN A 144 1.52 12.60 -6.88
CA ASN A 144 1.88 11.18 -6.99
C ASN A 144 1.01 10.45 -8.01
N ALA A 145 1.18 10.78 -9.29
CA ALA A 145 0.39 10.20 -10.38
C ALA A 145 0.47 8.66 -10.44
N ALA A 146 1.61 8.07 -10.05
CA ALA A 146 1.78 6.62 -10.04
C ALA A 146 0.85 5.94 -9.02
N VAL A 147 0.70 6.52 -7.83
CA VAL A 147 -0.21 5.99 -6.80
C VAL A 147 -1.67 6.21 -7.19
N HIS A 148 -2.01 7.33 -7.83
CA HIS A 148 -3.38 7.54 -8.33
C HIS A 148 -3.80 6.46 -9.33
N ALA A 149 -2.93 6.11 -10.29
CA ALA A 149 -3.20 5.02 -11.24
C ALA A 149 -3.32 3.64 -10.56
N LEU A 150 -2.54 3.38 -9.48
CA LEU A 150 -2.65 2.16 -8.70
C LEU A 150 -3.97 2.11 -7.92
N ASN A 151 -4.36 3.21 -7.30
CA ASN A 151 -5.62 3.32 -6.55
C ASN A 151 -6.82 3.09 -7.47
N GLU A 152 -6.85 3.74 -8.64
CA GLU A 152 -7.89 3.52 -9.64
C GLU A 152 -7.98 2.04 -10.05
N ALA A 153 -6.84 1.38 -10.23
CA ALA A 153 -6.79 -0.03 -10.64
C ALA A 153 -7.39 -1.01 -9.62
N VAL A 154 -7.54 -0.61 -8.36
CA VAL A 154 -8.19 -1.41 -7.30
C VAL A 154 -9.55 -0.87 -6.86
N GLY A 155 -10.07 0.14 -7.57
CA GLY A 155 -11.44 0.63 -7.38
C GLY A 155 -11.58 1.85 -6.46
N PHE A 156 -10.49 2.58 -6.15
CA PHE A 156 -10.63 3.87 -5.47
C PHE A 156 -11.22 4.93 -6.40
N GLU A 157 -12.10 5.74 -5.84
CA GLU A 157 -12.64 6.95 -6.47
C GLU A 157 -12.21 8.18 -5.67
N ILE A 158 -11.79 9.24 -6.39
CA ILE A 158 -11.45 10.53 -5.75
C ILE A 158 -12.74 11.20 -5.30
N ALA A 159 -12.88 11.38 -3.99
CA ALA A 159 -14.01 12.09 -3.41
C ALA A 159 -13.81 13.62 -3.47
N ARG A 160 -12.61 14.08 -3.08
CA ARG A 160 -12.27 15.51 -3.09
C ARG A 160 -10.78 15.75 -2.89
N LYS A 161 -10.34 16.99 -3.12
CA LYS A 161 -9.02 17.48 -2.71
C LYS A 161 -9.08 18.00 -1.27
N ILE A 162 -8.06 17.68 -0.48
CA ILE A 162 -7.86 18.18 0.89
C ILE A 162 -6.48 18.80 1.04
N ALA A 163 -6.34 19.73 1.99
CA ALA A 163 -5.06 20.33 2.36
C ALA A 163 -4.64 19.79 3.72
N LYS A 164 -3.55 19.02 3.75
CA LYS A 164 -2.84 18.62 4.98
C LYS A 164 -1.70 19.60 5.24
N PRO A 165 -1.17 19.70 6.46
CA PRO A 165 -0.06 20.61 6.76
C PRO A 165 1.17 20.39 5.87
N GLU A 166 1.44 19.14 5.51
CA GLU A 166 2.63 18.72 4.76
C GLU A 166 2.41 18.60 3.24
N LYS A 167 1.14 18.49 2.77
CA LYS A 167 0.82 18.24 1.36
C LYS A 167 -0.61 18.62 0.99
N GLU A 168 -0.85 18.89 -0.28
CA GLU A 168 -2.19 18.75 -0.87
C GLU A 168 -2.42 17.28 -1.28
N ALA A 169 -3.57 16.73 -0.96
CA ALA A 169 -3.88 15.32 -1.21
C ALA A 169 -5.24 15.14 -1.89
N TYR A 170 -5.41 14.05 -2.63
CA TYR A 170 -6.70 13.57 -3.06
C TYR A 170 -7.23 12.55 -2.06
N LEU A 171 -8.26 12.95 -1.29
CA LEU A 171 -9.04 12.01 -0.51
C LEU A 171 -9.78 11.09 -1.45
N SER A 172 -9.49 9.79 -1.35
CA SER A 172 -10.08 8.76 -2.21
C SER A 172 -10.64 7.64 -1.37
N VAL A 173 -11.73 7.03 -1.83
CA VAL A 173 -12.46 6.00 -1.10
C VAL A 173 -12.67 4.79 -2.02
N CYS A 174 -12.49 3.60 -1.47
CA CYS A 174 -12.79 2.34 -2.14
C CYS A 174 -13.77 1.53 -1.28
N THR A 175 -14.94 1.23 -1.82
CA THR A 175 -15.90 0.32 -1.18
C THR A 175 -15.53 -1.13 -1.44
N ARG A 176 -16.01 -2.06 -0.61
CA ARG A 176 -15.85 -3.49 -0.82
C ARG A 176 -16.33 -3.93 -2.22
N ASP A 177 -17.48 -3.45 -2.66
CA ASP A 177 -18.06 -3.80 -3.96
C ASP A 177 -17.19 -3.29 -5.13
N ALA A 178 -16.66 -2.07 -5.02
CA ALA A 178 -15.75 -1.49 -6.01
C ALA A 178 -14.46 -2.32 -6.13
N PHE A 179 -13.87 -2.71 -4.98
CA PHE A 179 -12.70 -3.58 -4.96
C PHE A 179 -12.96 -4.94 -5.59
N GLU A 180 -14.08 -5.61 -5.24
CA GLU A 180 -14.43 -6.91 -5.82
C GLU A 180 -14.67 -6.82 -7.34
N ALA A 181 -15.25 -5.72 -7.82
CA ALA A 181 -15.40 -5.48 -9.26
C ALA A 181 -14.04 -5.31 -9.95
N ALA A 182 -13.15 -4.51 -9.38
CA ALA A 182 -11.79 -4.30 -9.89
C ALA A 182 -10.98 -5.60 -9.91
N LYS A 183 -11.09 -6.43 -8.86
CA LYS A 183 -10.45 -7.74 -8.77
C LYS A 183 -10.92 -8.70 -9.86
N LYS A 184 -12.23 -8.77 -10.13
CA LYS A 184 -12.79 -9.56 -11.22
C LYS A 184 -12.26 -9.11 -12.58
N ALA A 185 -12.24 -7.79 -12.83
CA ALA A 185 -11.71 -7.22 -14.07
C ALA A 185 -10.23 -7.55 -14.28
N ALA A 186 -9.40 -7.45 -13.23
CA ALA A 186 -7.98 -7.80 -13.26
C ALA A 186 -7.73 -9.28 -13.59
N THR A 187 -8.58 -10.17 -13.07
CA THR A 187 -8.49 -11.62 -13.33
C THR A 187 -8.82 -11.95 -14.80
N VAL A 188 -9.81 -11.29 -15.39
CA VAL A 188 -10.18 -11.48 -16.81
C VAL A 188 -9.04 -11.03 -17.72
N GLN A 189 -8.45 -9.86 -17.47
CA GLN A 189 -7.30 -9.36 -18.26
C GLN A 189 -6.10 -10.32 -18.21
N ALA A 190 -5.76 -10.84 -17.05
CA ALA A 190 -4.66 -11.80 -16.90
C ALA A 190 -4.91 -13.11 -17.67
N GLY A 191 -6.17 -13.54 -17.81
CA GLY A 191 -6.56 -14.72 -18.56
C GLY A 191 -6.44 -14.54 -20.09
N ASP A 192 -6.73 -13.34 -20.60
CA ASP A 192 -6.64 -13.03 -22.03
C ASP A 192 -5.18 -12.89 -22.48
N ASP A 193 -4.32 -12.22 -21.68
CA ASP A 193 -2.88 -12.10 -21.96
C ASP A 193 -2.19 -13.48 -22.06
N THR A 194 -2.70 -14.47 -21.31
CA THR A 194 -2.12 -15.83 -21.31
C THR A 194 -2.51 -16.59 -22.58
N LYS A 195 -3.67 -16.32 -23.17
CA LYS A 195 -4.14 -16.97 -24.40
C LYS A 195 -3.44 -16.43 -25.65
N GLU A 196 -3.08 -15.15 -25.68
CA GLU A 196 -2.40 -14.51 -26.83
C GLU A 196 -0.93 -14.93 -26.95
N GLN A 197 -0.31 -15.42 -25.86
CA GLN A 197 1.08 -15.87 -25.82
C GLN A 197 1.26 -17.39 -26.05
N ALA A 198 0.20 -18.14 -26.36
CA ALA A 198 0.30 -19.57 -26.73
C ALA A 198 0.86 -19.68 -28.15
N PRO A 199 1.96 -20.39 -28.39
CA PRO A 199 2.51 -20.59 -29.73
C PRO A 199 1.51 -21.37 -30.60
N ARG A 200 1.30 -20.86 -31.84
CA ARG A 200 0.60 -21.59 -32.91
C ARG A 200 1.49 -22.70 -33.46
#